data_ef580c2451b76290f863ccd7067e057c
#
_entry.id   ef580c2451b76290f863ccd7067e057c
#
_cell.length_a   1.000
_cell.length_b   1.000
_cell.length_c   1.000
_cell.angle_alpha   90.00
_cell.angle_beta   90.00
_cell.angle_gamma   90.00
#
_symmetry.space_group_name_H-M   'P 1'
#
loop_
_entity.id
_entity.type
_entity.pdbx_description
1 polymer ?
#
loop_
_entity_poly.entity_id
_entity_poly.type
_entity_poly.pdbx_seq_one_letter_code
_entity_poly.pdbx_strand_id
1 'polypeptide(L)'
;MRDMILKALRELDIPVYDISLEEERSAELFFIRKTLDMRRIKSAVRCSVTVYRDFEADGKKYRGRSVTQIFEGMGLDEIKARLKSALFAAQFVKNPFYELYPGKKEAPVAMPSTLADRPLEDNAMLMAQALFAADTEADAWINSAEVFAIEKQVTFLNSSGTDVSYRQYLVKGEFVTQCKTPQDVEQFFQFEYPDLNTAALTEKARKAIAAVRDRAAAQESPQAGTYSVVLSGEEVRSLMEYYLDRANAALVYAQYSDWAAGKPIQGEEVQGEKLNLTLLPKAPYSLEGIPMAARPLVENGELKTLYGALRFCQYLGMEPTGNYERVGLENGAVPLQELQKGCLCPVSFSGFEMDSFTGHFGGEIRLAYLYTDEGMKILTGGSINGNLSEKQGKLLFSTERYDTMDYTGPFAVKIAGVEVAG
;
A
#
# COMPACT_ATOMS: atom_id res chain seq x y z
N MET A 1 1.00 29.59 -8.28
CA MET A 1 -0.05 29.11 -7.37
C MET A 1 0.31 29.38 -5.90
N ARG A 2 1.37 28.83 -5.36
CA ARG A 2 1.81 28.95 -3.94
C ARG A 2 1.76 30.40 -3.41
N ASP A 3 2.39 31.35 -4.11
CA ASP A 3 2.45 32.75 -3.64
C ASP A 3 1.09 33.43 -3.57
N MET A 4 0.18 33.10 -4.50
CA MET A 4 -1.20 33.61 -4.47
C MET A 4 -1.98 33.07 -3.28
N ILE A 5 -1.80 31.78 -2.95
CA ILE A 5 -2.42 31.16 -1.77
C ILE A 5 -1.90 31.82 -0.49
N LEU A 6 -0.58 31.97 -0.36
CA LEU A 6 0.02 32.65 0.80
C LEU A 6 -0.42 34.12 0.91
N LYS A 7 -0.61 34.81 -0.21
CA LYS A 7 -1.17 36.16 -0.24
C LYS A 7 -2.61 36.16 0.25
N ALA A 8 -3.46 35.24 -0.26
CA ALA A 8 -4.86 35.12 0.14
C ALA A 8 -5.01 34.83 1.64
N LEU A 9 -4.20 33.90 2.18
CA LEU A 9 -4.20 33.56 3.62
C LEU A 9 -3.84 34.78 4.49
N ARG A 10 -2.82 35.56 4.09
CA ARG A 10 -2.44 36.81 4.80
C ARG A 10 -3.54 37.87 4.74
N GLU A 11 -4.14 38.10 3.55
CA GLU A 11 -5.20 39.10 3.38
C GLU A 11 -6.52 38.72 4.09
N LEU A 12 -6.72 37.44 4.40
CA LEU A 12 -7.87 36.93 5.16
C LEU A 12 -7.59 36.76 6.65
N ASP A 13 -6.37 37.08 7.11
CA ASP A 13 -5.93 36.89 8.48
C ASP A 13 -6.15 35.45 8.98
N ILE A 14 -5.75 34.47 8.16
CA ILE A 14 -5.79 33.04 8.51
C ILE A 14 -4.42 32.63 9.02
N PRO A 15 -4.21 32.54 10.36
CA PRO A 15 -2.88 32.34 10.94
C PRO A 15 -2.44 30.87 10.95
N VAL A 16 -3.37 29.92 10.95
CA VAL A 16 -3.06 28.48 11.06
C VAL A 16 -3.54 27.73 9.83
N TYR A 17 -2.59 27.19 9.07
CA TYR A 17 -2.87 26.49 7.83
C TYR A 17 -1.75 25.49 7.48
N ASP A 18 -2.06 24.56 6.58
CA ASP A 18 -1.09 23.82 5.78
C ASP A 18 -1.46 23.85 4.29
N ILE A 19 -0.47 23.63 3.44
CA ILE A 19 -0.60 23.56 1.99
C ILE A 19 0.14 22.31 1.53
N SER A 20 -0.56 21.46 0.82
CA SER A 20 0.02 20.32 0.10
C SER A 20 -0.12 20.56 -1.41
N LEU A 21 0.97 20.51 -2.14
CA LEU A 21 1.04 20.67 -3.58
C LEU A 21 1.71 19.44 -4.17
N GLU A 22 1.00 18.75 -5.05
CA GLU A 22 1.50 17.64 -5.85
C GLU A 22 1.47 18.01 -7.33
N GLU A 23 2.61 17.97 -7.98
CA GLU A 23 2.77 18.10 -9.42
C GLU A 23 3.13 16.72 -9.98
N GLU A 24 2.27 16.20 -10.85
CA GLU A 24 2.43 14.87 -11.45
C GLU A 24 2.57 15.00 -12.96
N ARG A 25 3.57 14.33 -13.52
CA ARG A 25 3.75 14.15 -14.97
C ARG A 25 3.77 12.66 -15.24
N SER A 26 3.03 12.21 -16.26
CA SER A 26 3.03 10.80 -16.65
C SER A 26 3.08 10.61 -18.15
N ALA A 27 3.71 9.52 -18.57
CA ALA A 27 3.57 8.93 -19.88
C ALA A 27 2.82 7.60 -19.72
N GLU A 28 1.73 7.45 -20.43
CA GLU A 28 0.77 6.38 -20.27
C GLU A 28 0.57 5.66 -21.62
N LEU A 29 0.78 4.35 -21.61
CA LEU A 29 0.68 3.48 -22.78
C LEU A 29 -0.41 2.44 -22.54
N PHE A 30 -1.30 2.27 -23.53
CA PHE A 30 -2.41 1.34 -23.48
C PHE A 30 -2.28 0.34 -24.63
N PHE A 31 -2.38 -0.94 -24.35
CA PHE A 31 -2.19 -2.02 -25.29
C PHE A 31 -3.40 -2.93 -25.38
N ILE A 32 -3.77 -3.32 -26.60
CA ILE A 32 -4.65 -4.43 -26.92
C ILE A 32 -3.77 -5.51 -27.54
N ARG A 33 -3.62 -6.62 -26.85
CA ARG A 33 -2.58 -7.60 -27.19
C ARG A 33 -1.22 -6.89 -27.21
N LYS A 34 -0.36 -7.19 -28.18
CA LYS A 34 0.94 -6.53 -28.37
C LYS A 34 0.89 -5.22 -29.16
N THR A 35 -0.31 -4.77 -29.52
CA THR A 35 -0.47 -3.57 -30.34
C THR A 35 -0.71 -2.38 -29.42
N LEU A 36 0.11 -1.34 -29.57
CA LEU A 36 -0.11 -0.05 -28.89
C LEU A 36 -1.38 0.59 -29.48
N ASP A 37 -2.42 0.70 -28.66
CA ASP A 37 -3.72 1.29 -29.01
C ASP A 37 -3.72 2.80 -28.76
N MET A 38 -3.26 3.23 -27.59
CA MET A 38 -3.26 4.65 -27.22
C MET A 38 -1.98 5.02 -26.47
N ARG A 39 -1.53 6.25 -26.70
CA ARG A 39 -0.48 6.92 -25.93
C ARG A 39 -0.97 8.25 -25.42
N ARG A 40 -0.75 8.53 -24.14
CA ARG A 40 -1.15 9.78 -23.50
C ARG A 40 -0.01 10.34 -22.65
N ILE A 41 0.20 11.66 -22.74
CA ILE A 41 1.04 12.40 -21.80
C ILE A 41 0.10 13.25 -20.96
N LYS A 42 0.29 13.22 -19.64
CA LYS A 42 -0.53 13.96 -18.70
C LYS A 42 0.35 14.81 -17.81
N SER A 43 -0.10 16.02 -17.52
CA SER A 43 0.43 16.86 -16.45
C SER A 43 -0.74 17.30 -15.58
N ALA A 44 -0.62 17.15 -14.28
CA ALA A 44 -1.67 17.50 -13.32
C ALA A 44 -1.06 18.15 -12.09
N VAL A 45 -1.71 19.19 -11.61
CA VAL A 45 -1.37 19.86 -10.35
C VAL A 45 -2.54 19.69 -9.38
N ARG A 46 -2.27 19.12 -8.23
CA ARG A 46 -3.22 18.99 -7.13
C ARG A 46 -2.74 19.85 -5.98
N CYS A 47 -3.54 20.81 -5.58
CA CYS A 47 -3.22 21.67 -4.46
C CYS A 47 -4.37 21.65 -3.45
N SER A 48 -4.07 21.22 -2.21
CA SER A 48 -4.99 21.30 -1.10
C SER A 48 -4.47 22.27 -0.05
N VAL A 49 -5.40 23.06 0.48
CA VAL A 49 -5.12 23.97 1.59
C VAL A 49 -6.03 23.57 2.74
N THR A 50 -5.41 23.23 3.88
CA THR A 50 -6.11 23.03 5.12
C THR A 50 -6.06 24.33 5.92
N VAL A 51 -7.21 24.78 6.39
CA VAL A 51 -7.31 25.91 7.34
C VAL A 51 -7.80 25.41 8.67
N TYR A 52 -7.32 26.04 9.72
CA TYR A 52 -7.63 25.67 11.08
C TYR A 52 -8.29 26.83 11.83
N ARG A 53 -9.19 26.49 12.75
CA ARG A 53 -9.83 27.45 13.64
C ARG A 53 -9.81 26.93 15.07
N ASP A 54 -9.11 27.66 15.92
CA ASP A 54 -9.08 27.37 17.36
C ASP A 54 -10.27 28.03 18.05
N PHE A 55 -10.89 27.32 18.98
CA PHE A 55 -12.00 27.81 19.79
C PHE A 55 -12.09 27.05 21.10
N GLU A 56 -12.81 27.63 22.05
CA GLU A 56 -13.12 27.01 23.33
C GLU A 56 -14.62 26.67 23.42
N ALA A 57 -14.91 25.49 23.91
CA ALA A 57 -16.28 25.04 24.22
C ALA A 57 -16.22 24.12 25.44
N ASP A 58 -17.19 24.27 26.36
CA ASP A 58 -17.30 23.43 27.56
C ASP A 58 -15.99 23.39 28.39
N GLY A 59 -15.25 24.52 28.44
CA GLY A 59 -13.99 24.66 29.16
C GLY A 59 -12.81 23.88 28.55
N LYS A 60 -12.95 23.41 27.30
CA LYS A 60 -11.92 22.70 26.58
C LYS A 60 -11.53 23.45 25.31
N LYS A 61 -10.23 23.38 24.96
CA LYS A 61 -9.71 23.94 23.72
C LYS A 61 -9.83 22.93 22.58
N TYR A 62 -10.34 23.40 21.44
CA TYR A 62 -10.51 22.62 20.22
C TYR A 62 -9.80 23.27 19.05
N ARG A 63 -9.43 22.46 18.05
CA ARG A 63 -8.94 22.91 16.75
C ARG A 63 -9.80 22.32 15.65
N GLY A 64 -10.64 23.16 15.08
CA GLY A 64 -11.42 22.80 13.88
C GLY A 64 -10.52 22.77 12.66
N ARG A 65 -10.84 21.89 11.70
CA ARG A 65 -10.08 21.68 10.48
C ARG A 65 -11.01 21.56 9.29
N SER A 66 -10.67 22.24 8.18
CA SER A 66 -11.34 22.04 6.91
C SER A 66 -10.33 22.13 5.74
N VAL A 67 -10.53 21.31 4.74
CA VAL A 67 -9.67 21.23 3.54
C VAL A 67 -10.42 21.80 2.34
N THR A 68 -9.73 22.57 1.53
CA THR A 68 -10.23 23.03 0.23
C THR A 68 -9.21 22.78 -0.87
N GLN A 69 -9.70 22.49 -2.08
CA GLN A 69 -8.86 22.31 -3.27
C GLN A 69 -8.71 23.65 -3.99
N ILE A 70 -7.49 23.96 -4.41
CA ILE A 70 -7.17 25.11 -5.25
C ILE A 70 -6.70 24.56 -6.61
N PHE A 71 -7.34 25.05 -7.68
CA PHE A 71 -7.04 24.59 -9.05
C PHE A 71 -6.17 25.59 -9.79
N GLU A 72 -5.43 25.11 -10.77
CA GLU A 72 -4.70 25.98 -11.70
C GLU A 72 -5.65 26.94 -12.40
N GLY A 73 -5.20 28.18 -12.62
CA GLY A 73 -5.99 29.22 -13.27
C GLY A 73 -6.92 30.01 -12.35
N MET A 74 -7.11 29.59 -11.08
CA MET A 74 -7.91 30.38 -10.13
C MET A 74 -7.28 31.73 -9.83
N GLY A 75 -8.10 32.77 -9.89
CA GLY A 75 -7.73 34.11 -9.46
C GLY A 75 -7.71 34.26 -7.94
N LEU A 76 -7.08 35.35 -7.47
CA LEU A 76 -6.95 35.65 -6.03
C LEU A 76 -8.30 35.66 -5.29
N ASP A 77 -9.33 36.26 -5.91
CA ASP A 77 -10.66 36.38 -5.28
C ASP A 77 -11.37 35.02 -5.16
N GLU A 78 -11.19 34.13 -6.14
CA GLU A 78 -11.72 32.77 -6.08
C GLU A 78 -11.02 31.95 -4.97
N ILE A 79 -9.69 32.06 -4.87
CA ILE A 79 -8.90 31.44 -3.81
C ILE A 79 -9.42 31.94 -2.44
N LYS A 80 -9.59 33.25 -2.28
CA LYS A 80 -10.12 33.84 -1.04
C LYS A 80 -11.53 33.32 -0.70
N ALA A 81 -12.41 33.20 -1.70
CA ALA A 81 -13.75 32.67 -1.49
C ALA A 81 -13.73 31.25 -0.96
N ARG A 82 -12.88 30.38 -1.56
CA ARG A 82 -12.70 28.99 -1.10
C ARG A 82 -12.12 28.91 0.32
N LEU A 83 -11.11 29.72 0.62
CA LEU A 83 -10.50 29.76 1.96
C LEU A 83 -11.49 30.25 3.03
N LYS A 84 -12.33 31.26 2.72
CA LYS A 84 -13.40 31.74 3.62
C LYS A 84 -14.40 30.62 3.90
N SER A 85 -14.85 29.89 2.86
CA SER A 85 -15.78 28.77 3.02
C SER A 85 -15.17 27.65 3.86
N ALA A 86 -13.88 27.33 3.63
CA ALA A 86 -13.17 26.33 4.42
C ALA A 86 -13.02 26.77 5.90
N LEU A 87 -12.66 28.04 6.15
CA LEU A 87 -12.55 28.59 7.50
C LEU A 87 -13.89 28.58 8.24
N PHE A 88 -14.98 28.88 7.53
CA PHE A 88 -16.33 28.77 8.07
C PHE A 88 -16.68 27.32 8.42
N ALA A 89 -16.35 26.35 7.56
CA ALA A 89 -16.59 24.93 7.83
C ALA A 89 -15.78 24.41 9.01
N ALA A 90 -14.55 24.90 9.19
CA ALA A 90 -13.65 24.48 10.28
C ALA A 90 -14.24 24.72 11.68
N GLN A 91 -15.10 25.74 11.88
CA GLN A 91 -15.70 26.04 13.20
C GLN A 91 -16.66 24.96 13.71
N PHE A 92 -17.15 24.07 12.83
CA PHE A 92 -18.08 23.00 13.20
C PHE A 92 -17.38 21.69 13.52
N VAL A 93 -16.06 21.61 13.37
CA VAL A 93 -15.28 20.41 13.63
C VAL A 93 -14.60 20.52 14.99
N LYS A 94 -15.00 19.67 15.94
CA LYS A 94 -14.50 19.65 17.32
C LYS A 94 -13.41 18.59 17.51
N ASN A 95 -12.19 18.84 17.00
CA ASN A 95 -11.05 18.01 17.38
C ASN A 95 -10.46 18.56 18.69
N PRO A 96 -10.09 17.73 19.68
CA PRO A 96 -9.25 18.18 20.78
C PRO A 96 -8.03 18.94 20.22
N PHE A 97 -7.59 19.96 20.92
CA PHE A 97 -6.49 20.80 20.43
C PHE A 97 -5.20 19.99 20.22
N TYR A 98 -4.51 20.25 19.15
CA TYR A 98 -3.17 19.73 18.81
C TYR A 98 -2.39 20.79 18.05
N GLU A 99 -1.08 20.72 18.09
CA GLU A 99 -0.19 21.64 17.40
C GLU A 99 0.20 21.08 16.03
N LEU A 100 0.42 21.96 15.03
CA LEU A 100 1.00 21.56 13.77
C LEU A 100 2.48 21.23 13.99
N TYR A 101 3.04 20.35 13.15
CA TYR A 101 4.45 19.96 13.25
C TYR A 101 5.35 21.18 13.10
N PRO A 102 6.20 21.51 14.12
CA PRO A 102 7.06 22.69 14.11
C PRO A 102 8.36 22.40 13.36
N GLY A 103 8.27 22.30 12.04
CA GLY A 103 9.42 22.03 11.19
C GLY A 103 10.21 23.30 10.82
N LYS A 104 11.06 23.16 9.85
CA LYS A 104 11.81 24.24 9.21
C LYS A 104 11.80 24.08 7.69
N LYS A 105 12.31 25.07 7.01
CA LYS A 105 12.55 24.96 5.58
C LYS A 105 13.76 24.07 5.32
N GLU A 106 13.56 23.04 4.50
CA GLU A 106 14.62 22.11 4.09
C GLU A 106 14.88 22.24 2.59
N ALA A 107 16.07 21.81 2.16
CA ALA A 107 16.38 21.69 0.74
C ALA A 107 15.50 20.57 0.10
N PRO A 108 15.09 20.74 -1.17
CA PRO A 108 14.36 19.69 -1.88
C PRO A 108 15.14 18.38 -1.93
N VAL A 109 14.45 17.26 -1.69
CA VAL A 109 15.03 15.91 -1.74
C VAL A 109 14.67 15.24 -3.07
N ALA A 110 15.67 14.76 -3.81
CA ALA A 110 15.44 13.87 -4.93
C ALA A 110 15.58 12.42 -4.46
N MET A 111 14.52 11.65 -4.54
CA MET A 111 14.59 10.22 -4.22
C MET A 111 15.35 9.49 -5.34
N PRO A 112 16.32 8.63 -5.00
CA PRO A 112 17.06 7.87 -5.99
C PRO A 112 16.12 6.98 -6.82
N SER A 113 16.26 7.01 -8.14
CA SER A 113 15.55 6.12 -9.05
C SER A 113 16.23 6.08 -10.41
N THR A 114 16.39 4.90 -10.98
CA THR A 114 16.88 4.70 -12.35
C THR A 114 15.91 5.23 -13.41
N LEU A 115 14.66 5.50 -13.04
CA LEU A 115 13.67 6.14 -13.90
C LEU A 115 13.98 7.62 -14.19
N ALA A 116 14.80 8.26 -13.34
CA ALA A 116 15.23 9.65 -13.54
C ALA A 116 16.21 9.81 -14.72
N ASP A 117 16.88 8.73 -15.15
CA ASP A 117 17.92 8.76 -16.15
C ASP A 117 17.40 8.89 -17.60
N ARG A 118 16.08 8.79 -17.81
CA ARG A 118 15.44 8.75 -19.14
C ARG A 118 14.11 9.51 -19.16
N PRO A 119 13.63 9.91 -20.35
CA PRO A 119 12.27 10.39 -20.53
C PRO A 119 11.23 9.37 -20.03
N LEU A 120 10.10 9.84 -19.48
CA LEU A 120 9.03 8.98 -18.98
C LEU A 120 8.48 8.06 -20.08
N GLU A 121 8.38 8.52 -21.31
CA GLU A 121 7.93 7.70 -22.44
C GLU A 121 8.84 6.51 -22.73
N ASP A 122 10.16 6.72 -22.64
CA ASP A 122 11.14 5.64 -22.84
C ASP A 122 11.05 4.62 -21.70
N ASN A 123 10.89 5.06 -20.47
CA ASN A 123 10.69 4.19 -19.31
C ASN A 123 9.41 3.35 -19.47
N ALA A 124 8.28 3.96 -19.84
CA ALA A 124 7.03 3.26 -20.06
C ALA A 124 7.16 2.22 -21.20
N MET A 125 7.84 2.58 -22.29
CA MET A 125 8.07 1.68 -23.42
C MET A 125 8.98 0.50 -23.07
N LEU A 126 10.06 0.72 -22.32
CA LEU A 126 10.95 -0.34 -21.86
C LEU A 126 10.21 -1.33 -20.93
N MET A 127 9.34 -0.84 -20.05
CA MET A 127 8.54 -1.69 -19.20
C MET A 127 7.48 -2.47 -20.00
N ALA A 128 6.85 -1.86 -20.99
CA ALA A 128 5.92 -2.56 -21.89
C ALA A 128 6.63 -3.66 -22.69
N GLN A 129 7.83 -3.39 -23.20
CA GLN A 129 8.65 -4.40 -23.90
C GLN A 129 8.98 -5.56 -22.96
N ALA A 130 9.35 -5.28 -21.71
CA ALA A 130 9.64 -6.30 -20.71
C ALA A 130 8.42 -7.16 -20.37
N LEU A 131 7.25 -6.54 -20.26
CA LEU A 131 5.98 -7.23 -20.04
C LEU A 131 5.70 -8.22 -21.18
N PHE A 132 5.74 -7.76 -22.43
CA PHE A 132 5.43 -8.58 -23.60
C PHE A 132 6.55 -9.55 -24.02
N ALA A 133 7.76 -9.42 -23.47
CA ALA A 133 8.83 -10.39 -23.68
C ALA A 133 8.49 -11.78 -23.11
N ALA A 134 7.62 -11.85 -22.10
CA ALA A 134 7.13 -13.10 -21.53
C ALA A 134 5.98 -13.75 -22.34
N ASP A 135 5.32 -13.00 -23.22
CA ASP A 135 4.17 -13.44 -24.01
C ASP A 135 4.64 -14.15 -25.29
N THR A 136 5.13 -15.38 -25.16
CA THR A 136 5.70 -16.20 -26.26
C THR A 136 4.80 -17.39 -26.64
N GLU A 137 3.82 -17.73 -25.82
CA GLU A 137 2.99 -18.91 -25.98
C GLU A 137 1.76 -18.61 -26.86
N ALA A 138 1.25 -19.64 -27.53
CA ALA A 138 0.11 -19.50 -28.41
C ALA A 138 -1.25 -19.72 -27.72
N ASP A 139 -1.27 -20.49 -26.64
CA ASP A 139 -2.47 -20.93 -25.91
C ASP A 139 -2.86 -20.01 -24.74
N ALA A 140 -1.90 -19.26 -24.21
CA ALA A 140 -2.13 -18.26 -23.18
C ALA A 140 -1.30 -16.99 -23.47
N TRP A 141 -1.86 -15.82 -23.23
CA TRP A 141 -1.25 -14.56 -23.65
C TRP A 141 -1.69 -13.37 -22.77
N ILE A 142 -1.05 -12.23 -22.96
CA ILE A 142 -1.49 -10.94 -22.40
C ILE A 142 -2.54 -10.33 -23.34
N ASN A 143 -3.80 -10.21 -22.84
CA ASN A 143 -4.95 -9.72 -23.60
C ASN A 143 -4.97 -8.18 -23.70
N SER A 144 -4.69 -7.51 -22.60
CA SER A 144 -4.56 -6.05 -22.53
C SER A 144 -3.52 -5.65 -21.49
N ALA A 145 -2.97 -4.45 -21.63
CA ALA A 145 -2.06 -3.89 -20.64
C ALA A 145 -2.09 -2.36 -20.63
N GLU A 146 -1.87 -1.79 -19.46
CA GLU A 146 -1.62 -0.38 -19.24
C GLU A 146 -0.28 -0.21 -18.53
N VAL A 147 0.56 0.70 -19.02
CA VAL A 147 1.89 0.95 -18.44
C VAL A 147 2.10 2.44 -18.30
N PHE A 148 2.32 2.91 -17.08
CA PHE A 148 2.45 4.33 -16.75
C PHE A 148 3.80 4.58 -16.08
N ALA A 149 4.60 5.46 -16.66
CA ALA A 149 5.79 6.02 -16.02
C ALA A 149 5.46 7.42 -15.49
N ILE A 150 5.77 7.67 -14.23
CA ILE A 150 5.28 8.82 -13.48
C ILE A 150 6.43 9.51 -12.76
N GLU A 151 6.47 10.83 -12.85
CA GLU A 151 7.27 11.72 -12.02
C GLU A 151 6.34 12.52 -11.12
N LYS A 152 6.61 12.55 -9.81
CA LYS A 152 5.88 13.37 -8.85
C LYS A 152 6.82 14.31 -8.11
N GLN A 153 6.43 15.58 -8.04
CA GLN A 153 7.02 16.57 -7.15
C GLN A 153 5.99 16.88 -6.05
N VAL A 154 6.34 16.61 -4.82
CA VAL A 154 5.48 16.89 -3.66
C VAL A 154 6.09 18.01 -2.85
N THR A 155 5.27 19.00 -2.48
CA THR A 155 5.64 20.10 -1.60
C THR A 155 4.63 20.19 -0.47
N PHE A 156 5.11 20.26 0.74
CA PHE A 156 4.29 20.52 1.94
C PHE A 156 4.85 21.71 2.70
N LEU A 157 3.96 22.58 3.13
CA LEU A 157 4.32 23.68 4.03
C LEU A 157 3.18 23.97 5.01
N ASN A 158 3.53 24.46 6.21
CA ASN A 158 2.56 24.86 7.20
C ASN A 158 2.93 26.19 7.85
N SER A 159 1.99 26.78 8.57
CA SER A 159 2.18 28.05 9.31
C SER A 159 3.13 27.93 10.50
N SER A 160 3.52 26.72 10.93
CA SER A 160 4.47 26.47 12.03
C SER A 160 5.93 26.35 11.57
N GLY A 161 6.22 26.70 10.30
CA GLY A 161 7.58 26.82 9.78
C GLY A 161 8.05 25.64 8.92
N THR A 162 7.30 24.54 8.83
CA THR A 162 7.64 23.44 7.91
C THR A 162 7.51 23.93 6.46
N ASP A 163 8.53 23.68 5.65
CA ASP A 163 8.55 23.91 4.20
C ASP A 163 9.49 22.89 3.57
N VAL A 164 8.93 21.78 3.11
CA VAL A 164 9.66 20.61 2.61
C VAL A 164 9.13 20.18 1.25
N SER A 165 10.01 19.61 0.44
CA SER A 165 9.62 19.06 -0.84
C SER A 165 10.49 17.87 -1.24
N TYR A 166 9.93 16.99 -2.05
CA TYR A 166 10.66 15.88 -2.63
C TYR A 166 10.15 15.52 -4.01
N ARG A 167 11.02 14.87 -4.78
CA ARG A 167 10.70 14.32 -6.09
C ARG A 167 10.88 12.82 -6.05
N GLN A 168 9.91 12.11 -6.63
CA GLN A 168 9.95 10.67 -6.77
C GLN A 168 9.51 10.23 -8.17
N TYR A 169 9.95 9.05 -8.56
CA TYR A 169 9.56 8.39 -9.80
C TYR A 169 8.95 7.04 -9.48
N LEU A 170 8.05 6.61 -10.33
CA LEU A 170 7.51 5.26 -10.28
C LEU A 170 7.07 4.82 -11.67
N VAL A 171 7.08 3.53 -11.90
CA VAL A 171 6.39 2.92 -13.02
C VAL A 171 5.37 1.95 -12.47
N LYS A 172 4.14 2.06 -12.94
CA LYS A 172 3.05 1.18 -12.56
C LYS A 172 2.22 0.78 -13.76
N GLY A 173 1.43 -0.24 -13.59
CA GLY A 173 0.50 -0.65 -14.62
C GLY A 173 -0.30 -1.87 -14.21
N GLU A 174 -1.10 -2.30 -15.14
CA GLU A 174 -1.91 -3.49 -15.03
C GLU A 174 -1.93 -4.25 -16.34
N PHE A 175 -2.21 -5.55 -16.26
CA PHE A 175 -2.38 -6.37 -17.43
C PHE A 175 -3.32 -7.53 -17.15
N VAL A 176 -3.99 -7.98 -18.20
CA VAL A 176 -4.88 -9.13 -18.16
C VAL A 176 -4.27 -10.25 -18.98
N THR A 177 -4.09 -11.43 -18.39
CA THR A 177 -3.74 -12.64 -19.12
C THR A 177 -5.01 -13.41 -19.48
N GLN A 178 -4.99 -14.11 -20.61
CA GLN A 178 -6.12 -14.93 -21.09
C GLN A 178 -5.63 -16.28 -21.60
N CYS A 179 -6.39 -17.32 -21.29
CA CYS A 179 -6.31 -18.65 -21.91
C CYS A 179 -7.71 -19.08 -22.34
N LYS A 180 -7.88 -19.53 -23.59
CA LYS A 180 -9.23 -19.90 -24.12
C LYS A 180 -9.56 -21.37 -24.06
N THR A 181 -8.57 -22.22 -23.89
CA THR A 181 -8.75 -23.68 -23.96
C THR A 181 -8.02 -24.35 -22.81
N PRO A 182 -8.67 -25.29 -22.10
CA PRO A 182 -9.98 -25.84 -22.29
C PRO A 182 -11.17 -24.95 -21.84
N GLN A 183 -10.90 -23.90 -21.03
CA GLN A 183 -11.89 -22.92 -20.59
C GLN A 183 -11.43 -21.52 -20.93
N ASP A 184 -12.35 -20.62 -21.32
CA ASP A 184 -12.03 -19.20 -21.52
C ASP A 184 -11.99 -18.51 -20.17
N VAL A 185 -10.79 -18.21 -19.71
CA VAL A 185 -10.53 -17.56 -18.44
C VAL A 185 -9.58 -16.37 -18.61
N GLU A 186 -9.83 -15.34 -17.84
CA GLU A 186 -8.98 -14.15 -17.76
C GLU A 186 -8.52 -13.93 -16.32
N GLN A 187 -7.33 -13.38 -16.15
CA GLN A 187 -6.78 -13.07 -14.84
C GLN A 187 -6.07 -11.70 -14.87
N PHE A 188 -6.43 -10.86 -13.90
CA PHE A 188 -5.94 -9.50 -13.75
C PHE A 188 -4.72 -9.46 -12.84
N PHE A 189 -3.73 -8.64 -13.20
CA PHE A 189 -2.52 -8.40 -12.42
C PHE A 189 -2.14 -6.94 -12.44
N GLN A 190 -1.53 -6.46 -11.35
CA GLN A 190 -0.96 -5.13 -11.23
C GLN A 190 0.52 -5.19 -10.90
N PHE A 191 1.24 -4.11 -11.20
CA PHE A 191 2.63 -3.93 -10.79
C PHE A 191 2.92 -2.47 -10.49
N GLU A 192 3.86 -2.25 -9.57
CA GLU A 192 4.37 -0.93 -9.23
C GLU A 192 5.82 -1.04 -8.76
N TYR A 193 6.72 -0.24 -9.37
CA TYR A 193 8.14 -0.24 -9.06
C TYR A 193 8.67 1.18 -8.95
N PRO A 194 9.55 1.49 -7.96
CA PRO A 194 10.22 2.79 -7.85
C PRO A 194 11.37 2.95 -8.85
N ASP A 195 11.75 1.87 -9.52
CA ASP A 195 12.88 1.77 -10.45
C ASP A 195 12.51 1.04 -11.73
N LEU A 196 13.37 1.14 -12.75
CA LEU A 196 13.22 0.40 -14.01
C LEU A 196 13.52 -1.10 -13.79
N ASN A 197 12.58 -1.84 -13.26
CA ASN A 197 12.73 -3.26 -12.93
C ASN A 197 12.15 -4.18 -14.01
N THR A 198 12.76 -4.16 -15.20
CA THR A 198 12.30 -4.93 -16.36
C THR A 198 12.32 -6.44 -16.13
N ALA A 199 13.36 -6.97 -15.46
CA ALA A 199 13.49 -8.40 -15.19
C ALA A 199 12.38 -8.93 -14.27
N ALA A 200 12.06 -8.18 -13.20
CA ALA A 200 10.97 -8.55 -12.29
C ALA A 200 9.60 -8.54 -12.99
N LEU A 201 9.35 -7.55 -13.87
CA LEU A 201 8.10 -7.49 -14.62
C LEU A 201 7.98 -8.64 -15.63
N THR A 202 9.06 -8.98 -16.35
CA THR A 202 9.08 -10.14 -17.26
C THR A 202 8.78 -11.44 -16.50
N GLU A 203 9.39 -11.64 -15.34
CA GLU A 203 9.14 -12.83 -14.51
C GLU A 203 7.71 -12.86 -13.95
N LYS A 204 7.17 -11.71 -13.51
CA LYS A 204 5.77 -11.59 -13.09
C LYS A 204 4.81 -11.97 -14.22
N ALA A 205 5.04 -11.45 -15.43
CA ALA A 205 4.23 -11.75 -16.60
C ALA A 205 4.31 -13.24 -16.99
N ARG A 206 5.50 -13.85 -16.95
CA ARG A 206 5.69 -15.28 -17.21
C ARG A 206 4.89 -16.14 -16.23
N LYS A 207 4.95 -15.83 -14.94
CA LYS A 207 4.16 -16.52 -13.90
C LYS A 207 2.65 -16.32 -14.09
N ALA A 208 2.23 -15.12 -14.48
CA ALA A 208 0.84 -14.78 -14.73
C ALA A 208 0.26 -15.58 -15.94
N ILE A 209 1.04 -15.72 -17.03
CA ILE A 209 0.66 -16.52 -18.19
C ILE A 209 0.58 -18.01 -17.82
N ALA A 210 1.49 -18.53 -17.02
CA ALA A 210 1.42 -19.91 -16.53
C ALA A 210 0.18 -20.11 -15.63
N ALA A 211 -0.09 -19.19 -14.72
CA ALA A 211 -1.23 -19.28 -13.82
C ALA A 211 -2.57 -19.26 -14.54
N VAL A 212 -2.77 -18.44 -15.58
CA VAL A 212 -4.02 -18.42 -16.33
C VAL A 212 -4.23 -19.71 -17.13
N ARG A 213 -3.14 -20.37 -17.60
CA ARG A 213 -3.20 -21.68 -18.24
C ARG A 213 -3.59 -22.77 -17.26
N ASP A 214 -2.99 -22.80 -16.08
CA ASP A 214 -3.33 -23.76 -15.04
C ASP A 214 -4.76 -23.57 -14.57
N ARG A 215 -5.21 -22.32 -14.43
CA ARG A 215 -6.60 -22.01 -14.11
C ARG A 215 -7.58 -22.50 -15.18
N ALA A 216 -7.24 -22.37 -16.46
CA ALA A 216 -8.07 -22.86 -17.55
C ALA A 216 -8.17 -24.40 -17.55
N ALA A 217 -7.13 -25.10 -17.08
CA ALA A 217 -7.07 -26.55 -16.99
C ALA A 217 -7.73 -27.12 -15.71
N ALA A 218 -7.86 -26.31 -14.66
CA ALA A 218 -8.42 -26.73 -13.37
C ALA A 218 -9.92 -27.07 -13.48
N GLN A 219 -10.32 -28.22 -12.95
CA GLN A 219 -11.73 -28.69 -13.00
C GLN A 219 -12.30 -29.06 -11.63
N GLU A 220 -11.43 -29.35 -10.66
CA GLU A 220 -11.81 -29.79 -9.33
C GLU A 220 -11.67 -28.67 -8.31
N SER A 221 -12.57 -28.63 -7.31
CA SER A 221 -12.41 -27.79 -6.13
C SER A 221 -11.74 -28.56 -4.99
N PRO A 222 -11.11 -27.86 -4.03
CA PRO A 222 -10.63 -28.52 -2.82
C PRO A 222 -11.79 -29.13 -2.05
N GLN A 223 -11.55 -30.25 -1.38
CA GLN A 223 -12.55 -30.83 -0.47
C GLN A 223 -12.69 -29.94 0.77
N ALA A 224 -13.94 -29.82 1.27
CA ALA A 224 -14.18 -29.10 2.51
C ALA A 224 -13.43 -29.74 3.69
N GLY A 225 -12.80 -28.94 4.53
CA GLY A 225 -12.02 -29.42 5.66
C GLY A 225 -11.05 -28.38 6.22
N THR A 226 -10.16 -28.85 7.09
CA THR A 226 -9.12 -28.01 7.70
C THR A 226 -7.75 -28.34 7.11
N TYR A 227 -7.04 -27.31 6.62
CA TYR A 227 -5.77 -27.47 5.93
C TYR A 227 -4.66 -26.66 6.57
N SER A 228 -3.42 -27.06 6.33
CA SER A 228 -2.30 -26.14 6.33
C SER A 228 -2.33 -25.40 4.98
N VAL A 229 -2.37 -24.08 5.02
CA VAL A 229 -2.44 -23.24 3.81
C VAL A 229 -1.14 -22.44 3.69
N VAL A 230 -0.61 -22.34 2.48
CA VAL A 230 0.52 -21.44 2.15
C VAL A 230 -0.02 -20.31 1.29
N LEU A 231 -0.05 -19.10 1.85
CA LEU A 231 -0.34 -17.86 1.14
C LEU A 231 0.94 -17.25 0.61
N SER A 232 0.89 -16.54 -0.52
CA SER A 232 2.08 -16.01 -1.16
C SER A 232 1.86 -14.64 -1.82
N GLY A 233 2.93 -13.85 -1.92
CA GLY A 233 2.92 -12.56 -2.61
C GLY A 233 2.03 -11.52 -1.92
N GLU A 234 1.03 -11.01 -2.61
CA GLU A 234 0.15 -9.94 -2.14
C GLU A 234 -0.69 -10.36 -0.91
N GLU A 235 -1.04 -11.64 -0.79
CA GLU A 235 -1.80 -12.14 0.36
C GLU A 235 -0.96 -12.07 1.65
N VAL A 236 0.37 -12.29 1.57
CA VAL A 236 1.27 -12.09 2.72
C VAL A 236 1.31 -10.62 3.12
N ARG A 237 1.43 -9.72 2.13
CA ARG A 237 1.37 -8.27 2.36
C ARG A 237 0.04 -7.87 3.02
N SER A 238 -1.09 -8.40 2.53
CA SER A 238 -2.42 -8.11 3.08
C SER A 238 -2.55 -8.56 4.54
N LEU A 239 -2.00 -9.71 4.91
CA LEU A 239 -1.98 -10.14 6.31
C LEU A 239 -1.24 -9.15 7.23
N MET A 240 -0.24 -8.41 6.72
CA MET A 240 0.49 -7.42 7.51
C MET A 240 -0.36 -6.19 7.85
N GLU A 241 -1.46 -5.94 7.16
CA GLU A 241 -2.41 -4.86 7.48
C GLU A 241 -2.98 -5.02 8.90
N TYR A 242 -3.17 -6.26 9.37
CA TYR A 242 -3.57 -6.53 10.75
C TYR A 242 -2.63 -5.86 11.77
N TYR A 243 -1.33 -6.03 11.58
CA TYR A 243 -0.33 -5.47 12.50
C TYR A 243 -0.20 -3.96 12.34
N LEU A 244 -0.26 -3.45 11.12
CA LEU A 244 -0.20 -2.02 10.83
C LEU A 244 -1.39 -1.30 11.48
N ASP A 245 -2.61 -1.73 11.21
CA ASP A 245 -3.81 -1.06 11.71
C ASP A 245 -3.92 -1.15 13.23
N ARG A 246 -3.67 -2.32 13.82
CA ARG A 246 -3.73 -2.50 15.27
C ARG A 246 -2.71 -1.62 16.02
N ALA A 247 -1.60 -1.27 15.40
CA ALA A 247 -0.57 -0.39 15.95
C ALA A 247 -0.79 1.09 15.59
N ASN A 248 -1.82 1.42 14.78
CA ASN A 248 -2.09 2.79 14.37
C ASN A 248 -2.70 3.60 15.53
N ALA A 249 -2.08 4.73 15.85
CA ALA A 249 -2.48 5.63 16.94
C ALA A 249 -3.94 6.11 16.83
N ALA A 250 -4.48 6.25 15.60
CA ALA A 250 -5.88 6.63 15.42
C ALA A 250 -6.84 5.54 15.91
N LEU A 251 -6.53 4.26 15.63
CA LEU A 251 -7.35 3.12 16.05
C LEU A 251 -7.20 2.85 17.55
N VAL A 252 -6.01 3.04 18.11
CA VAL A 252 -5.80 2.98 19.56
C VAL A 252 -6.55 4.09 20.27
N TYR A 253 -6.48 5.35 19.79
CA TYR A 253 -7.23 6.46 20.36
C TYR A 253 -8.74 6.26 20.28
N ALA A 254 -9.24 5.71 19.19
CA ALA A 254 -10.67 5.40 19.01
C ALA A 254 -11.11 4.13 19.76
N GLN A 255 -10.22 3.45 20.47
CA GLN A 255 -10.46 2.20 21.21
C GLN A 255 -10.87 1.00 20.33
N TYR A 256 -10.52 1.03 19.05
CA TYR A 256 -10.61 -0.14 18.15
C TYR A 256 -9.42 -1.09 18.30
N SER A 257 -8.33 -0.62 18.90
CA SER A 257 -7.16 -1.41 19.27
C SER A 257 -6.77 -1.17 20.72
N ASP A 258 -6.43 -2.24 21.43
CA ASP A 258 -5.90 -2.23 22.80
C ASP A 258 -4.38 -2.39 22.84
N TRP A 259 -3.71 -2.19 21.69
CA TRP A 259 -2.27 -2.38 21.58
C TRP A 259 -1.50 -1.24 22.24
N ALA A 260 -0.43 -1.61 22.94
CA ALA A 260 0.49 -0.69 23.59
C ALA A 260 1.92 -1.22 23.45
N ALA A 261 2.90 -0.30 23.43
CA ALA A 261 4.31 -0.70 23.40
C ALA A 261 4.64 -1.64 24.57
N GLY A 262 5.43 -2.67 24.31
CA GLY A 262 5.76 -3.75 25.25
C GLY A 262 4.76 -4.92 25.27
N LYS A 263 3.65 -4.85 24.53
CA LYS A 263 2.67 -5.95 24.47
C LYS A 263 3.20 -7.11 23.61
N PRO A 264 3.18 -8.38 24.12
CA PRO A 264 3.48 -9.57 23.31
C PRO A 264 2.27 -9.85 22.39
N ILE A 265 2.34 -9.41 21.13
CA ILE A 265 1.22 -9.46 20.20
C ILE A 265 0.97 -10.84 19.59
N GLN A 266 1.99 -11.71 19.53
CA GLN A 266 1.85 -13.10 19.08
C GLN A 266 1.37 -14.08 20.17
N GLY A 267 1.10 -13.60 21.38
CA GLY A 267 0.83 -14.43 22.56
C GLY A 267 2.09 -14.77 23.34
N GLU A 268 1.90 -15.50 24.46
CA GLU A 268 3.00 -15.82 25.37
C GLU A 268 3.88 -16.98 24.84
N GLU A 269 3.28 -17.93 24.11
CA GLU A 269 3.98 -19.10 23.55
C GLU A 269 3.93 -19.07 22.01
N VAL A 270 5.06 -18.74 21.39
CA VAL A 270 5.23 -18.80 19.94
C VAL A 270 5.87 -20.13 19.56
N GLN A 271 5.11 -20.98 18.84
CA GLN A 271 5.57 -22.29 18.34
C GLN A 271 6.18 -22.18 16.93
N GLY A 272 5.79 -21.14 16.17
CA GLY A 272 6.34 -20.81 14.86
C GLY A 272 7.49 -19.81 14.95
N GLU A 273 7.64 -19.00 13.93
CA GLU A 273 8.65 -17.96 13.89
C GLU A 273 8.17 -16.69 14.59
N LYS A 274 9.07 -16.03 15.30
CA LYS A 274 8.78 -14.75 15.94
C LYS A 274 8.76 -13.64 14.90
N LEU A 275 7.74 -12.78 14.97
CA LEU A 275 7.60 -11.65 14.06
C LEU A 275 8.63 -10.57 14.38
N ASN A 276 9.30 -10.10 13.32
CA ASN A 276 10.13 -8.92 13.30
C ASN A 276 9.63 -8.03 12.16
N LEU A 277 8.90 -6.96 12.51
CA LEU A 277 8.29 -6.02 11.56
C LEU A 277 8.92 -4.64 11.70
N THR A 278 9.26 -4.03 10.58
CA THR A 278 9.81 -2.68 10.50
C THR A 278 8.90 -1.80 9.65
N LEU A 279 8.48 -0.67 10.18
CA LEU A 279 7.83 0.40 9.41
C LEU A 279 8.85 1.05 8.49
N LEU A 280 8.57 1.12 7.21
CA LEU A 280 9.46 1.67 6.19
C LEU A 280 8.83 2.90 5.55
N PRO A 281 9.57 4.01 5.38
CA PRO A 281 9.04 5.19 4.71
C PRO A 281 8.96 4.97 3.20
N LYS A 282 7.86 5.42 2.57
CA LYS A 282 7.74 5.55 1.11
C LYS A 282 8.25 6.89 0.57
N ALA A 283 8.39 7.87 1.46
CA ALA A 283 8.82 9.22 1.13
C ALA A 283 9.65 9.79 2.30
N PRO A 284 10.48 10.81 2.06
CA PRO A 284 11.31 11.41 3.11
C PRO A 284 10.50 12.17 4.16
N TYR A 285 9.25 12.54 3.84
CA TYR A 285 8.35 13.27 4.74
C TYR A 285 6.95 12.67 4.70
N SER A 286 6.24 12.73 5.82
CA SER A 286 4.82 12.41 5.91
C SER A 286 3.96 13.49 5.22
N LEU A 287 2.66 13.25 5.09
CA LEU A 287 1.69 14.23 4.60
C LEU A 287 1.51 15.46 5.52
N GLU A 288 2.14 15.46 6.69
CA GLU A 288 2.16 16.55 7.66
C GLU A 288 3.56 17.18 7.81
N GLY A 289 4.50 16.79 6.91
CA GLY A 289 5.87 17.31 6.86
C GLY A 289 6.81 16.76 7.93
N ILE A 290 6.42 15.68 8.60
CA ILE A 290 7.28 15.00 9.59
C ILE A 290 8.35 14.20 8.83
N PRO A 291 9.65 14.34 9.18
CA PRO A 291 10.69 13.51 8.60
C PRO A 291 10.46 12.02 8.89
N MET A 292 10.51 11.20 7.85
CA MET A 292 10.24 9.78 7.94
C MET A 292 11.53 8.96 7.98
N ALA A 293 11.59 7.97 8.87
CA ALA A 293 12.70 7.03 8.99
C ALA A 293 12.16 5.62 9.26
N ALA A 294 12.95 4.60 8.94
CA ALA A 294 12.60 3.22 9.32
C ALA A 294 12.49 3.10 10.85
N ARG A 295 11.46 2.38 11.32
CA ARG A 295 11.19 2.18 12.75
C ARG A 295 10.82 0.72 13.03
N PRO A 296 11.36 0.08 14.08
CA PRO A 296 10.89 -1.22 14.50
C PRO A 296 9.43 -1.10 14.98
N LEU A 297 8.53 -1.90 14.38
CA LEU A 297 7.15 -2.02 14.81
C LEU A 297 7.00 -3.16 15.81
N VAL A 298 7.54 -4.33 15.45
CA VAL A 298 7.53 -5.54 16.25
C VAL A 298 8.93 -6.13 16.26
N GLU A 299 9.43 -6.51 17.42
CA GLU A 299 10.67 -7.25 17.58
C GLU A 299 10.43 -8.49 18.46
N ASN A 300 10.80 -9.66 17.97
CA ASN A 300 10.61 -10.93 18.65
C ASN A 300 9.17 -11.19 19.13
N GLY A 301 8.18 -10.73 18.36
CA GLY A 301 6.75 -10.85 18.69
C GLY A 301 6.22 -9.82 19.68
N GLU A 302 7.02 -8.85 20.11
CA GLU A 302 6.63 -7.78 21.02
C GLU A 302 6.48 -6.44 20.26
N LEU A 303 5.38 -5.72 20.48
CA LEU A 303 5.14 -4.39 19.91
C LEU A 303 6.13 -3.38 20.49
N LYS A 304 6.87 -2.67 19.62
CA LYS A 304 7.86 -1.66 20.06
C LYS A 304 7.34 -0.24 20.01
N THR A 305 6.50 0.07 19.04
CA THR A 305 5.97 1.43 18.88
C THR A 305 4.54 1.41 18.34
N LEU A 306 3.80 2.45 18.65
CA LEU A 306 2.64 2.87 17.90
C LEU A 306 3.07 3.92 16.88
N TYR A 307 2.27 4.17 15.85
CA TYR A 307 2.55 5.18 14.84
C TYR A 307 1.26 5.81 14.32
N GLY A 308 1.35 7.00 13.73
CA GLY A 308 0.15 7.59 13.17
C GLY A 308 0.27 9.06 12.80
N ALA A 309 -0.85 9.64 12.38
CA ALA A 309 -0.98 11.05 12.10
C ALA A 309 -0.68 11.89 13.36
N LEU A 310 -0.10 13.04 13.15
CA LEU A 310 0.38 13.98 14.17
C LEU A 310 -0.59 14.17 15.34
N ARG A 311 -1.86 14.46 15.05
CA ARG A 311 -2.86 14.69 16.08
C ARG A 311 -3.09 13.50 17.02
N PHE A 312 -3.07 12.28 16.48
CA PHE A 312 -3.30 11.08 17.27
C PHE A 312 -2.07 10.71 18.10
N CYS A 313 -0.87 10.94 17.55
CA CYS A 313 0.35 10.85 18.36
C CYS A 313 0.28 11.79 19.57
N GLN A 314 -0.11 13.05 19.36
CA GLN A 314 -0.24 14.03 20.46
C GLN A 314 -1.35 13.65 21.46
N TYR A 315 -2.51 13.14 21.00
CA TYR A 315 -3.57 12.69 21.88
C TYR A 315 -3.19 11.52 22.77
N LEU A 316 -2.28 10.68 22.31
CA LEU A 316 -1.70 9.56 23.07
C LEU A 316 -0.41 9.93 23.82
N GLY A 317 0.04 11.20 23.75
CA GLY A 317 1.29 11.64 24.38
C GLY A 317 2.55 11.04 23.77
N MET A 318 2.50 10.72 22.49
CA MET A 318 3.61 10.10 21.74
C MET A 318 4.36 11.14 20.91
N GLU A 319 5.63 10.84 20.61
CA GLU A 319 6.39 11.57 19.60
C GLU A 319 5.76 11.43 18.22
N PRO A 320 5.75 12.51 17.40
CA PRO A 320 5.24 12.46 16.04
C PRO A 320 6.02 11.46 15.16
N THR A 321 5.31 10.54 14.53
CA THR A 321 5.92 9.50 13.68
C THR A 321 5.57 9.67 12.20
N GLY A 322 4.40 10.23 11.90
CA GLY A 322 3.76 10.11 10.59
C GLY A 322 3.10 8.75 10.37
N ASN A 323 2.31 8.66 9.31
CA ASN A 323 1.71 7.39 8.87
C ASN A 323 2.66 6.60 7.98
N TYR A 324 2.65 5.28 8.15
CA TYR A 324 3.40 4.34 7.31
C TYR A 324 2.42 3.43 6.56
N GLU A 325 2.76 3.17 5.32
CA GLU A 325 2.00 2.27 4.43
C GLU A 325 2.88 1.11 3.93
N ARG A 326 4.19 1.16 4.20
CA ARG A 326 5.15 0.13 3.82
C ARG A 326 5.69 -0.56 5.05
N VAL A 327 5.77 -1.90 4.99
CA VAL A 327 6.31 -2.73 6.06
C VAL A 327 7.38 -3.66 5.54
N GLY A 328 8.43 -3.82 6.34
CA GLY A 328 9.43 -4.87 6.18
C GLY A 328 9.16 -5.99 7.16
N LEU A 329 9.12 -7.24 6.69
CA LEU A 329 9.08 -8.44 7.51
C LEU A 329 10.39 -9.20 7.32
N GLU A 330 10.97 -9.68 8.42
CA GLU A 330 12.16 -10.52 8.36
C GLU A 330 11.84 -11.86 7.67
N ASN A 331 12.78 -12.33 6.83
CA ASN A 331 12.59 -13.61 6.13
C ASN A 331 12.62 -14.78 7.12
N GLY A 332 11.85 -15.82 6.78
CA GLY A 332 11.88 -17.07 7.50
C GLY A 332 13.10 -17.95 7.17
N ALA A 333 13.12 -19.11 7.76
CA ALA A 333 14.21 -20.07 7.64
C ALA A 333 13.89 -21.25 6.70
N VAL A 334 12.64 -21.37 6.20
CA VAL A 334 12.17 -22.55 5.47
C VAL A 334 12.02 -22.24 3.99
N PRO A 335 12.66 -22.98 3.06
CA PRO A 335 12.45 -22.80 1.62
C PRO A 335 10.99 -23.02 1.23
N LEU A 336 10.48 -22.27 0.23
CA LEU A 336 9.10 -22.34 -0.24
C LEU A 336 8.65 -23.77 -0.56
N GLN A 337 9.48 -24.55 -1.25
CA GLN A 337 9.18 -25.95 -1.59
C GLN A 337 8.93 -26.82 -0.37
N GLU A 338 9.62 -26.58 0.74
CA GLU A 338 9.40 -27.30 2.00
C GLU A 338 8.13 -26.83 2.71
N LEU A 339 7.83 -25.52 2.68
CA LEU A 339 6.57 -24.98 3.23
C LEU A 339 5.34 -25.58 2.55
N GLN A 340 5.41 -25.80 1.24
CA GLN A 340 4.30 -26.26 0.41
C GLN A 340 3.94 -27.74 0.62
N LYS A 341 4.84 -28.56 1.16
CA LYS A 341 4.60 -29.99 1.35
C LYS A 341 3.37 -30.27 2.23
N GLY A 342 2.44 -31.03 1.70
CA GLY A 342 1.18 -31.38 2.37
C GLY A 342 0.21 -30.20 2.55
N CYS A 343 0.37 -29.12 1.79
CA CYS A 343 -0.41 -27.90 1.96
C CYS A 343 -1.27 -27.58 0.75
N LEU A 344 -2.38 -26.89 1.01
CA LEU A 344 -3.12 -26.15 0.00
C LEU A 344 -2.47 -24.79 -0.20
N CYS A 345 -2.14 -24.45 -1.44
CA CYS A 345 -1.46 -23.23 -1.83
C CYS A 345 -2.32 -22.42 -2.80
N PRO A 346 -3.27 -21.61 -2.33
CA PRO A 346 -4.00 -20.68 -3.19
C PRO A 346 -3.03 -19.63 -3.75
N VAL A 347 -3.11 -19.37 -5.04
CA VAL A 347 -2.26 -18.41 -5.76
C VAL A 347 -3.04 -17.36 -6.52
N SER A 348 -4.37 -17.51 -6.56
CA SER A 348 -5.28 -16.52 -7.13
C SER A 348 -6.64 -16.59 -6.47
N PHE A 349 -7.16 -15.42 -6.14
CA PHE A 349 -8.48 -15.25 -5.54
C PHE A 349 -9.35 -14.33 -6.40
N SER A 350 -10.68 -14.40 -6.27
CA SER A 350 -11.58 -13.36 -6.79
C SER A 350 -11.61 -12.12 -5.88
N GLY A 351 -11.32 -12.29 -4.62
CA GLY A 351 -11.11 -11.28 -3.60
C GLY A 351 -10.50 -11.99 -2.40
N PHE A 352 -9.39 -11.46 -1.90
CA PHE A 352 -8.80 -11.85 -0.62
C PHE A 352 -8.88 -10.64 0.29
N GLU A 353 -9.42 -10.84 1.48
CA GLU A 353 -9.62 -9.78 2.45
C GLU A 353 -8.99 -10.14 3.79
N MET A 354 -8.43 -9.11 4.44
CA MET A 354 -7.95 -9.15 5.81
C MET A 354 -8.73 -8.11 6.62
N ASP A 355 -9.56 -8.58 7.55
CA ASP A 355 -10.19 -7.71 8.52
C ASP A 355 -9.22 -7.47 9.69
N SER A 356 -8.59 -6.32 9.69
CA SER A 356 -7.61 -5.91 10.69
C SER A 356 -8.19 -5.70 12.09
N PHE A 357 -9.52 -5.53 12.23
CA PHE A 357 -10.16 -5.38 13.55
C PHE A 357 -10.35 -6.71 14.25
N THR A 358 -10.82 -7.71 13.52
CA THR A 358 -11.13 -9.04 14.08
C THR A 358 -10.01 -10.06 13.89
N GLY A 359 -9.11 -9.81 12.93
CA GLY A 359 -8.08 -10.74 12.53
C GLY A 359 -8.56 -11.80 11.53
N HIS A 360 -9.81 -11.77 11.08
CA HIS A 360 -10.31 -12.69 10.06
C HIS A 360 -9.70 -12.39 8.70
N PHE A 361 -9.32 -13.44 7.99
CA PHE A 361 -8.91 -13.38 6.60
C PHE A 361 -9.60 -14.48 5.80
N GLY A 362 -9.81 -14.24 4.51
CA GLY A 362 -10.40 -15.23 3.64
C GLY A 362 -10.50 -14.76 2.20
N GLY A 363 -10.91 -15.68 1.31
CA GLY A 363 -11.11 -15.37 -0.09
C GLY A 363 -11.60 -16.57 -0.89
N GLU A 364 -12.28 -16.27 -2.00
CA GLU A 364 -12.71 -17.28 -2.97
C GLU A 364 -11.55 -17.67 -3.88
N ILE A 365 -11.25 -18.96 -3.95
CA ILE A 365 -10.14 -19.51 -4.74
C ILE A 365 -10.49 -19.50 -6.22
N ARG A 366 -9.62 -18.93 -7.04
CA ARG A 366 -9.64 -19.01 -8.50
C ARG A 366 -8.61 -20.00 -9.03
N LEU A 367 -7.49 -20.14 -8.31
CA LEU A 367 -6.46 -21.12 -8.59
C LEU A 367 -5.76 -21.49 -7.29
N ALA A 368 -5.60 -22.78 -7.05
CA ALA A 368 -4.78 -23.31 -5.97
C ALA A 368 -4.02 -24.55 -6.41
N TYR A 369 -2.90 -24.82 -5.73
CA TYR A 369 -2.15 -26.07 -5.86
C TYR A 369 -2.24 -26.85 -4.54
N LEU A 370 -2.61 -28.12 -4.60
CA LEU A 370 -2.56 -29.02 -3.46
C LEU A 370 -1.37 -29.95 -3.63
N TYR A 371 -0.39 -29.81 -2.76
CA TYR A 371 0.79 -30.67 -2.73
C TYR A 371 0.55 -31.86 -1.83
N THR A 372 0.62 -33.07 -2.40
CA THR A 372 0.45 -34.34 -1.69
C THR A 372 1.64 -35.26 -1.95
N ASP A 373 1.71 -36.38 -1.22
CA ASP A 373 2.76 -37.39 -1.47
C ASP A 373 2.63 -38.05 -2.87
N GLU A 374 1.45 -37.98 -3.47
CA GLU A 374 1.17 -38.48 -4.83
C GLU A 374 1.50 -37.48 -5.93
N GLY A 375 1.81 -36.23 -5.57
CA GLY A 375 2.12 -35.14 -6.48
C GLY A 375 1.28 -33.88 -6.25
N MET A 376 1.34 -32.96 -7.21
CA MET A 376 0.61 -31.68 -7.17
C MET A 376 -0.70 -31.80 -7.96
N LYS A 377 -1.80 -31.35 -7.36
CA LYS A 377 -3.11 -31.19 -8.02
C LYS A 377 -3.42 -29.73 -8.23
N ILE A 378 -3.97 -29.41 -9.40
CA ILE A 378 -4.43 -28.05 -9.75
C ILE A 378 -5.91 -27.96 -9.44
N LEU A 379 -6.31 -26.97 -8.64
CA LEU A 379 -7.68 -26.82 -8.12
C LEU A 379 -8.21 -25.42 -8.42
N THR A 380 -9.55 -25.33 -8.55
CA THR A 380 -10.28 -24.05 -8.70
C THR A 380 -11.58 -24.11 -7.93
N GLY A 381 -12.10 -22.96 -7.48
CA GLY A 381 -13.33 -22.90 -6.67
C GLY A 381 -13.10 -23.14 -5.19
N GLY A 382 -14.18 -23.06 -4.44
CA GLY A 382 -14.11 -23.07 -2.99
C GLY A 382 -13.60 -21.77 -2.39
N SER A 383 -13.40 -21.77 -1.09
CA SER A 383 -12.88 -20.59 -0.34
C SER A 383 -12.05 -21.01 0.86
N ILE A 384 -11.20 -20.09 1.33
CA ILE A 384 -10.51 -20.23 2.61
C ILE A 384 -11.06 -19.23 3.63
N ASN A 385 -10.99 -19.60 4.91
CA ASN A 385 -11.31 -18.75 6.05
C ASN A 385 -10.39 -19.06 7.23
N GLY A 386 -9.87 -18.03 7.86
CA GLY A 386 -9.01 -18.15 9.03
C GLY A 386 -9.05 -16.91 9.92
N ASN A 387 -8.45 -17.02 11.11
CA ASN A 387 -8.25 -15.87 11.99
C ASN A 387 -6.79 -15.74 12.38
N LEU A 388 -6.14 -14.65 11.93
CA LEU A 388 -4.71 -14.41 12.14
C LEU A 388 -4.39 -14.22 13.63
N SER A 389 -5.27 -13.58 14.41
CA SER A 389 -5.04 -13.35 15.83
C SER A 389 -4.90 -14.66 16.64
N GLU A 390 -5.59 -15.72 16.18
CA GLU A 390 -5.51 -17.04 16.80
C GLU A 390 -4.34 -17.88 16.28
N LYS A 391 -3.89 -17.62 15.05
CA LYS A 391 -2.93 -18.47 14.33
C LYS A 391 -1.52 -17.89 14.29
N GLN A 392 -1.35 -16.61 14.63
CA GLN A 392 -0.10 -15.88 14.50
C GLN A 392 1.09 -16.47 15.30
N GLY A 393 0.83 -17.22 16.36
CA GLY A 393 1.86 -17.93 17.13
C GLY A 393 2.45 -19.17 16.42
N LYS A 394 1.93 -19.56 15.24
CA LYS A 394 2.35 -20.77 14.50
C LYS A 394 2.75 -20.49 13.05
N LEU A 395 2.99 -19.25 12.69
CA LEU A 395 3.39 -18.87 11.34
C LEU A 395 4.81 -19.36 11.03
N LEU A 396 5.01 -19.83 9.80
CA LEU A 396 6.31 -20.13 9.23
C LEU A 396 6.47 -19.37 7.94
N PHE A 397 7.62 -18.72 7.75
CA PHE A 397 7.87 -17.86 6.59
C PHE A 397 8.91 -18.45 5.65
N SER A 398 8.79 -18.12 4.36
CA SER A 398 9.75 -18.59 3.35
C SER A 398 11.08 -17.84 3.39
N THR A 399 12.13 -18.50 2.87
CA THR A 399 13.43 -17.85 2.62
C THR A 399 13.40 -16.96 1.37
N GLU A 400 12.50 -17.25 0.42
CA GLU A 400 12.33 -16.46 -0.80
C GLU A 400 11.71 -15.11 -0.47
N ARG A 401 12.18 -14.07 -1.17
CA ARG A 401 11.77 -12.69 -0.96
C ARG A 401 10.70 -12.23 -1.94
N TYR A 402 9.89 -11.30 -1.47
CA TYR A 402 8.94 -10.53 -2.25
C TYR A 402 9.06 -9.06 -1.89
N ASP A 403 9.31 -8.23 -2.89
CA ASP A 403 9.50 -6.80 -2.70
C ASP A 403 8.52 -6.03 -3.60
N THR A 404 7.73 -5.16 -2.98
CA THR A 404 6.79 -4.23 -3.64
C THR A 404 6.96 -2.81 -3.09
N MET A 405 6.15 -1.87 -3.56
CA MET A 405 6.12 -0.51 -3.00
C MET A 405 5.67 -0.49 -1.53
N ASP A 406 4.85 -1.46 -1.11
CA ASP A 406 4.20 -1.49 0.20
C ASP A 406 4.80 -2.54 1.15
N TYR A 407 5.57 -3.48 0.62
CA TYR A 407 6.04 -4.62 1.38
C TYR A 407 7.45 -5.03 0.95
N THR A 408 8.25 -5.50 1.91
CA THR A 408 9.50 -6.21 1.65
C THR A 408 9.64 -7.32 2.68
N GLY A 409 9.84 -8.56 2.24
CA GLY A 409 9.92 -9.69 3.18
C GLY A 409 9.81 -11.05 2.51
N PRO A 410 9.44 -12.10 3.25
CA PRO A 410 9.23 -13.45 2.72
C PRO A 410 8.12 -13.46 1.67
N PHE A 411 8.35 -14.27 0.62
CA PHE A 411 7.36 -14.46 -0.43
C PHE A 411 6.13 -15.21 0.05
N ALA A 412 6.26 -16.13 1.01
CA ALA A 412 5.17 -16.99 1.44
C ALA A 412 5.12 -17.16 2.97
N VAL A 413 3.91 -17.43 3.45
CA VAL A 413 3.62 -17.79 4.85
C VAL A 413 2.76 -19.04 4.90
N LYS A 414 3.16 -20.02 5.75
CA LYS A 414 2.36 -21.19 6.08
C LYS A 414 1.54 -20.92 7.33
N ILE A 415 0.24 -21.18 7.25
CA ILE A 415 -0.75 -21.02 8.31
C ILE A 415 -1.45 -22.37 8.51
N ALA A 416 -1.33 -22.94 9.69
CA ALA A 416 -1.98 -24.20 10.04
C ALA A 416 -3.43 -23.98 10.48
N GLY A 417 -4.30 -24.96 10.18
CA GLY A 417 -5.67 -24.99 10.69
C GLY A 417 -6.60 -23.97 10.03
N VAL A 418 -6.41 -23.67 8.74
CA VAL A 418 -7.31 -22.82 7.95
C VAL A 418 -8.49 -23.64 7.45
N GLU A 419 -9.68 -23.12 7.58
CA GLU A 419 -10.90 -23.76 7.09
C GLU A 419 -11.02 -23.55 5.58
N VAL A 420 -11.41 -24.61 4.87
CA VAL A 420 -11.63 -24.63 3.42
C VAL A 420 -13.05 -25.12 3.16
N ALA A 421 -13.81 -24.34 2.42
CA ALA A 421 -15.09 -24.77 1.82
C ALA A 421 -14.83 -25.17 0.36
N GLY A 422 -15.43 -26.28 -0.07
CA GLY A 422 -15.29 -26.81 -1.42
C GLY A 422 -16.31 -26.25 -2.40
#